data_56919a23d09088da8c67a119c630226d
#
_entry.id   56919a23d09088da8c67a119c630226d
#
_cell.length_a   1.000
_cell.length_b   1.000
_cell.length_c   1.000
_cell.angle_alpha   90.00
_cell.angle_beta   90.00
_cell.angle_gamma   90.00
#
_symmetry.space_group_name_H-M   'P 1'
#
loop_
_entity.id
_entity.type
_entity.pdbx_description
1 polymer ?
#
loop_
_entity_poly.entity_id
_entity_poly.type
_entity_poly.pdbx_seq_one_letter_code
_entity_poly.pdbx_strand_id
1 'polypeptide(L)'
;DDIPQAGINYCTSENMQMDLRKQKKAVGGYYASVAYLDAQVGRVMNALEKSGKRDETIVIFTSDHGFHLGEHDFWAKVSLRDESAKVPLIISVPGKKPAVCHSFVELLDLYSTLSSLCELPKQDRLQGKDISPMLDDPSYEVREEAFCVAPMRTGFLLRNKKWAFIQYGEKLPAKLKGGFEHGRNGIELFDMEQDPQQFTNLADTLKYQPVVQSFRKKLQDKLVTIRNCDLKNK
;
A
#
# COMPACT_ATOMS: atom_id res chain seq x y z
N ASP A 1 -10.11 -7.45 -19.62
CA ASP A 1 -11.43 -6.80 -19.77
C ASP A 1 -12.33 -6.98 -18.53
N ASP A 2 -11.78 -7.47 -17.41
CA ASP A 2 -12.49 -7.64 -16.15
C ASP A 2 -12.18 -6.53 -15.11
N ILE A 3 -11.37 -5.53 -15.49
CA ILE A 3 -11.09 -4.38 -14.65
C ILE A 3 -12.26 -3.39 -14.76
N PRO A 4 -12.91 -3.01 -13.63
CA PRO A 4 -13.92 -1.96 -13.64
C PRO A 4 -13.35 -0.65 -14.19
N GLN A 5 -14.14 0.10 -14.96
CA GLN A 5 -13.70 1.36 -15.55
C GLN A 5 -13.09 2.32 -14.50
N ALA A 6 -13.64 2.35 -13.29
CA ALA A 6 -13.12 3.15 -12.19
C ALA A 6 -11.74 2.68 -11.69
N GLY A 7 -11.36 1.43 -11.97
CA GLY A 7 -10.06 0.85 -11.61
C GLY A 7 -8.98 1.06 -12.67
N ILE A 8 -9.35 1.52 -13.87
CA ILE A 8 -8.38 1.75 -14.94
C ILE A 8 -7.53 2.98 -14.62
N ASN A 9 -6.23 2.76 -14.50
CA ASN A 9 -5.28 3.86 -14.35
C ASN A 9 -5.20 4.65 -15.68
N TYR A 10 -5.17 5.97 -15.59
CA TYR A 10 -5.01 6.82 -16.78
C TYR A 10 -3.60 6.75 -17.40
N CYS A 11 -2.62 6.23 -16.66
CA CYS A 11 -1.26 5.99 -17.14
C CYS A 11 -1.14 4.62 -17.83
N THR A 12 -1.91 4.37 -18.89
CA THR A 12 -1.75 3.19 -19.76
C THR A 12 -0.72 3.44 -20.85
N SER A 13 -0.21 2.38 -21.48
CA SER A 13 0.73 2.49 -22.61
C SER A 13 0.14 3.32 -23.74
N GLU A 14 -1.14 3.17 -24.04
CA GLU A 14 -1.84 3.94 -25.07
C GLU A 14 -1.93 5.43 -24.72
N ASN A 15 -2.43 5.76 -23.52
CA ASN A 15 -2.60 7.17 -23.09
C ASN A 15 -1.26 7.90 -22.99
N MET A 16 -0.20 7.21 -22.62
CA MET A 16 1.15 7.77 -22.53
C MET A 16 1.94 7.65 -23.83
N GLN A 17 1.35 7.11 -24.89
CA GLN A 17 1.98 6.89 -26.19
C GLN A 17 3.33 6.14 -26.08
N MET A 18 3.34 5.07 -25.28
CA MET A 18 4.52 4.28 -24.99
C MET A 18 4.62 3.06 -25.91
N ASP A 19 5.38 3.19 -26.98
CA ASP A 19 5.82 2.04 -27.76
C ASP A 19 6.78 1.14 -26.95
N LEU A 20 7.03 -0.08 -27.43
CA LEU A 20 7.91 -1.05 -26.76
C LEU A 20 9.31 -0.52 -26.45
N ARG A 21 9.85 0.38 -27.29
CA ARG A 21 11.17 0.99 -27.07
C ARG A 21 11.13 1.94 -25.86
N LYS A 22 10.07 2.75 -25.77
CA LYS A 22 9.86 3.68 -24.63
C LYS A 22 9.60 2.90 -23.34
N GLN A 23 8.81 1.81 -23.39
CA GLN A 23 8.55 0.93 -22.25
C GLN A 23 9.87 0.36 -21.70
N LYS A 24 10.70 -0.26 -22.56
CA LYS A 24 12.02 -0.78 -22.16
C LYS A 24 12.92 0.30 -21.57
N LYS A 25 12.89 1.51 -22.15
CA LYS A 25 13.67 2.66 -21.64
C LYS A 25 13.17 3.10 -20.28
N ALA A 26 11.86 3.12 -20.05
CA ALA A 26 11.25 3.49 -18.76
C ALA A 26 11.66 2.49 -17.67
N VAL A 27 11.55 1.19 -17.94
CA VAL A 27 11.99 0.12 -17.02
C VAL A 27 13.48 0.25 -16.71
N GLY A 28 14.32 0.42 -17.73
CA GLY A 28 15.78 0.62 -17.55
C GLY A 28 16.10 1.88 -16.71
N GLY A 29 15.36 2.97 -16.95
CA GLY A 29 15.50 4.21 -16.18
C GLY A 29 15.08 4.04 -14.71
N TYR A 30 14.03 3.25 -14.45
CA TYR A 30 13.62 2.92 -13.08
C TYR A 30 14.71 2.14 -12.33
N TYR A 31 15.26 1.07 -12.93
CA TYR A 31 16.36 0.31 -12.32
C TYR A 31 17.61 1.15 -12.09
N ALA A 32 17.94 2.04 -13.03
CA ALA A 32 19.04 2.99 -12.84
C ALA A 32 18.80 3.93 -11.65
N SER A 33 17.56 4.38 -11.47
CA SER A 33 17.15 5.20 -10.32
C SER A 33 17.27 4.44 -9.01
N VAL A 34 16.89 3.15 -8.98
CA VAL A 34 17.04 2.28 -7.80
C VAL A 34 18.52 2.11 -7.45
N ALA A 35 19.39 1.85 -8.45
CA ALA A 35 20.83 1.72 -8.22
C ALA A 35 21.45 3.03 -7.71
N TYR A 36 21.01 4.17 -8.23
CA TYR A 36 21.44 5.48 -7.72
C TYR A 36 20.98 5.70 -6.27
N LEU A 37 19.71 5.38 -5.96
CA LEU A 37 19.17 5.47 -4.60
C LEU A 37 19.98 4.60 -3.64
N ASP A 38 20.25 3.35 -3.99
CA ASP A 38 21.06 2.43 -3.18
C ASP A 38 22.43 3.04 -2.82
N ALA A 39 23.11 3.63 -3.79
CA ALA A 39 24.37 4.33 -3.56
C ALA A 39 24.22 5.52 -2.57
N GLN A 40 23.10 6.29 -2.64
CA GLN A 40 22.85 7.38 -1.69
C GLN A 40 22.52 6.85 -0.29
N VAL A 41 21.73 5.79 -0.17
CA VAL A 41 21.47 5.11 1.12
C VAL A 41 22.77 4.63 1.73
N GLY A 42 23.66 4.01 0.94
CA GLY A 42 25.00 3.60 1.36
C GLY A 42 25.82 4.76 1.92
N ARG A 43 25.77 5.95 1.29
CA ARG A 43 26.47 7.16 1.80
C ARG A 43 25.92 7.59 3.17
N VAL A 44 24.60 7.58 3.35
CA VAL A 44 23.96 7.94 4.63
C VAL A 44 24.35 6.93 5.72
N MET A 45 24.27 5.63 5.41
CA MET A 45 24.64 4.57 6.37
C MET A 45 26.13 4.64 6.75
N ASN A 46 27.02 4.91 5.79
CA ASN A 46 28.45 5.10 6.06
C ASN A 46 28.72 6.36 6.93
N ALA A 47 27.94 7.43 6.75
CA ALA A 47 28.05 8.61 7.59
C ALA A 47 27.57 8.34 9.03
N LEU A 48 26.49 7.59 9.19
CA LEU A 48 25.99 7.14 10.49
C LEU A 48 27.04 6.28 11.21
N GLU A 49 27.66 5.32 10.52
CA GLU A 49 28.72 4.48 11.07
C GLU A 49 29.91 5.31 11.56
N LYS A 50 30.41 6.20 10.69
CA LYS A 50 31.55 7.10 11.01
C LYS A 50 31.25 8.07 12.16
N SER A 51 29.99 8.41 12.39
CA SER A 51 29.58 9.28 13.50
C SER A 51 29.65 8.62 14.86
N GLY A 52 29.80 7.28 14.91
CA GLY A 52 29.73 6.49 16.14
C GLY A 52 28.32 6.43 16.78
N LYS A 53 27.29 6.86 16.03
CA LYS A 53 25.88 6.90 16.51
C LYS A 53 25.03 5.73 16.07
N ARG A 54 25.62 4.73 15.41
CA ARG A 54 24.90 3.58 14.85
C ARG A 54 24.10 2.84 15.94
N ASP A 55 24.67 2.64 17.12
CA ASP A 55 24.07 1.92 18.22
C ASP A 55 23.06 2.74 19.05
N GLU A 56 22.91 4.02 18.70
CA GLU A 56 21.94 4.94 19.32
C GLU A 56 20.84 5.39 18.32
N THR A 57 20.82 4.82 17.10
CA THR A 57 19.97 5.30 16.03
C THR A 57 19.04 4.20 15.50
N ILE A 58 17.74 4.47 15.53
CA ILE A 58 16.75 3.67 14.82
C ILE A 58 16.80 4.07 13.35
N VAL A 59 16.92 3.08 12.47
CA VAL A 59 16.89 3.29 11.02
C VAL A 59 15.64 2.66 10.45
N ILE A 60 14.84 3.46 9.71
CA ILE A 60 13.67 3.00 8.98
C ILE A 60 13.88 3.26 7.50
N PHE A 61 13.73 2.21 6.69
CA PHE A 61 13.72 2.29 5.23
C PHE A 61 12.34 1.87 4.72
N THR A 62 11.69 2.76 4.01
CA THR A 62 10.36 2.54 3.42
C THR A 62 10.14 3.43 2.20
N SER A 63 8.99 3.29 1.55
CA SER A 63 8.51 4.19 0.50
C SER A 63 7.09 4.66 0.83
N ASP A 64 6.67 5.77 0.26
CA ASP A 64 5.31 6.30 0.37
C ASP A 64 4.30 5.54 -0.51
N HIS A 65 4.74 4.99 -1.63
CA HIS A 65 3.97 4.14 -2.54
C HIS A 65 4.91 3.27 -3.38
N GLY A 66 4.34 2.27 -4.04
CA GLY A 66 5.02 1.49 -5.06
C GLY A 66 4.90 2.11 -6.45
N PHE A 67 5.19 1.35 -7.52
CA PHE A 67 5.25 1.86 -8.88
C PHE A 67 5.02 0.76 -9.90
N HIS A 68 4.13 0.98 -10.87
CA HIS A 68 3.89 0.09 -12.00
C HIS A 68 4.91 0.33 -13.11
N LEU A 69 5.40 -0.78 -13.66
CA LEU A 69 6.35 -0.80 -14.78
C LEU A 69 5.79 -1.49 -16.02
N GLY A 70 4.47 -1.46 -16.18
CA GLY A 70 3.72 -2.08 -17.27
C GLY A 70 2.81 -3.24 -16.84
N GLU A 71 2.83 -3.62 -15.56
CA GLU A 71 1.87 -4.59 -15.03
C GLU A 71 0.45 -4.06 -15.24
N HIS A 72 -0.45 -4.89 -15.72
CA HIS A 72 -1.84 -4.53 -16.10
C HIS A 72 -1.95 -3.42 -17.14
N ASP A 73 -0.90 -3.20 -17.94
CA ASP A 73 -0.70 -2.02 -18.80
C ASP A 73 -0.67 -0.69 -18.04
N PHE A 74 -0.45 -0.72 -16.71
CA PHE A 74 -0.33 0.48 -15.90
C PHE A 74 1.13 0.93 -15.79
N TRP A 75 1.32 2.24 -15.77
CA TRP A 75 2.59 2.89 -15.58
C TRP A 75 2.50 3.91 -14.45
N ALA A 76 3.65 4.19 -13.80
CA ALA A 76 3.71 5.09 -12.67
C ALA A 76 2.95 4.55 -11.42
N LYS A 77 2.10 5.35 -10.79
CA LYS A 77 1.46 5.09 -9.51
C LYS A 77 -0.06 5.39 -9.58
N VAL A 78 -0.72 5.41 -8.45
CA VAL A 78 -2.15 5.70 -8.33
C VAL A 78 -3.01 4.50 -8.69
N SER A 79 -2.71 3.37 -8.04
CA SER A 79 -3.54 2.18 -8.09
C SER A 79 -3.68 1.61 -6.67
N LEU A 80 -4.65 0.73 -6.48
CA LEU A 80 -4.83 -0.03 -5.23
C LEU A 80 -4.32 -1.47 -5.35
N ARG A 81 -3.62 -1.78 -6.43
CA ARG A 81 -2.94 -3.08 -6.62
C ARG A 81 -1.63 -3.11 -5.84
N ASP A 82 -1.16 -4.33 -5.56
CA ASP A 82 0.04 -4.54 -4.72
C ASP A 82 1.26 -3.77 -5.26
N GLU A 83 1.42 -3.61 -6.59
CA GLU A 83 2.53 -2.85 -7.20
C GLU A 83 2.58 -1.38 -6.75
N SER A 84 1.42 -0.79 -6.43
CA SER A 84 1.33 0.60 -5.97
C SER A 84 1.07 0.71 -4.47
N ALA A 85 0.31 -0.21 -3.87
CA ALA A 85 -0.11 -0.14 -2.47
C ALA A 85 0.88 -0.81 -1.50
N LYS A 86 1.66 -1.79 -1.97
CA LYS A 86 2.65 -2.50 -1.16
C LYS A 86 4.02 -1.84 -1.30
N VAL A 87 4.64 -1.52 -0.16
CA VAL A 87 5.96 -0.88 -0.09
C VAL A 87 6.91 -1.70 0.78
N PRO A 88 8.23 -1.59 0.57
CA PRO A 88 9.20 -2.16 1.48
C PRO A 88 9.10 -1.48 2.86
N LEU A 89 9.30 -2.23 3.92
CA LEU A 89 9.48 -1.70 5.26
C LEU A 89 10.58 -2.47 5.97
N ILE A 90 11.65 -1.77 6.33
CA ILE A 90 12.75 -2.29 7.14
C ILE A 90 12.88 -1.39 8.35
N ILE A 91 12.86 -1.97 9.55
CA ILE A 91 13.08 -1.26 10.82
C ILE A 91 14.28 -1.89 11.51
N SER A 92 15.34 -1.14 11.68
CA SER A 92 16.54 -1.55 12.38
C SER A 92 16.66 -0.78 13.70
N VAL A 93 16.55 -1.49 14.80
CA VAL A 93 16.67 -0.95 16.16
C VAL A 93 17.91 -1.55 16.83
N PRO A 94 18.75 -0.74 17.48
CA PRO A 94 19.92 -1.25 18.21
C PRO A 94 19.54 -2.35 19.20
N GLY A 95 20.34 -3.41 19.25
CA GLY A 95 20.11 -4.55 20.14
C GLY A 95 19.03 -5.55 19.70
N LYS A 96 18.25 -5.27 18.67
CA LYS A 96 17.27 -6.23 18.13
C LYS A 96 17.91 -7.17 17.11
N LYS A 97 17.43 -8.43 17.08
CA LYS A 97 17.92 -9.45 16.14
C LYS A 97 17.24 -9.31 14.78
N PRO A 98 17.95 -9.62 13.68
CA PRO A 98 17.33 -9.66 12.35
C PRO A 98 16.24 -10.74 12.28
N ALA A 99 15.08 -10.38 11.72
CA ALA A 99 13.97 -11.30 11.49
C ALA A 99 13.10 -10.80 10.34
N VAL A 100 12.22 -11.67 9.83
CA VAL A 100 11.19 -11.32 8.84
C VAL A 100 9.82 -11.54 9.48
N CYS A 101 8.99 -10.51 9.48
CA CYS A 101 7.61 -10.57 9.94
C CYS A 101 6.67 -10.52 8.72
N HIS A 102 5.66 -11.38 8.70
CA HIS A 102 4.68 -11.48 7.62
C HIS A 102 3.30 -10.89 7.97
N SER A 103 3.20 -10.18 9.09
CA SER A 103 1.97 -9.50 9.48
C SER A 103 1.69 -8.28 8.59
N PHE A 104 0.41 -7.97 8.40
CA PHE A 104 0.01 -6.75 7.72
C PHE A 104 0.26 -5.53 8.60
N VAL A 105 0.93 -4.53 8.02
CA VAL A 105 1.21 -3.23 8.62
C VAL A 105 0.78 -2.12 7.68
N GLU A 106 0.59 -0.93 8.20
CA GLU A 106 0.20 0.25 7.44
C GLU A 106 1.20 1.38 7.72
N LEU A 107 1.45 2.27 6.76
CA LEU A 107 2.39 3.38 6.95
C LEU A 107 2.03 4.28 8.15
N LEU A 108 0.76 4.38 8.47
CA LEU A 108 0.30 5.14 9.63
C LEU A 108 0.74 4.53 10.99
N ASP A 109 1.18 3.27 11.00
CA ASP A 109 1.70 2.60 12.20
C ASP A 109 3.08 3.12 12.61
N LEU A 110 3.82 3.69 11.66
CA LEU A 110 5.18 4.16 11.90
C LEU A 110 5.26 5.23 12.99
N TYR A 111 4.31 6.16 13.03
CA TYR A 111 4.31 7.21 14.06
C TYR A 111 4.10 6.61 15.45
N SER A 112 3.08 5.75 15.61
CA SER A 112 2.79 5.08 16.89
C SER A 112 3.97 4.23 17.36
N THR A 113 4.60 3.52 16.43
CA THR A 113 5.76 2.65 16.70
C THR A 113 6.98 3.47 17.12
N LEU A 114 7.29 4.55 16.40
CA LEU A 114 8.41 5.43 16.74
C LEU A 114 8.20 6.10 18.11
N SER A 115 6.95 6.54 18.38
CA SER A 115 6.63 7.10 19.70
C SER A 115 6.89 6.11 20.82
N SER A 116 6.51 4.84 20.61
CA SER A 116 6.76 3.76 21.58
C SER A 116 8.25 3.46 21.74
N LEU A 117 8.97 3.28 20.63
CA LEU A 117 10.41 2.97 20.64
C LEU A 117 11.27 4.10 21.24
N CYS A 118 10.82 5.35 21.15
CA CYS A 118 11.50 6.52 21.70
C CYS A 118 10.93 6.97 23.07
N GLU A 119 10.05 6.16 23.68
CA GLU A 119 9.41 6.44 24.97
C GLU A 119 8.70 7.81 25.02
N LEU A 120 8.15 8.24 23.87
CA LEU A 120 7.41 9.48 23.75
C LEU A 120 5.96 9.31 24.22
N PRO A 121 5.31 10.37 24.72
CA PRO A 121 3.92 10.31 25.13
C PRO A 121 3.00 9.84 23.99
N LYS A 122 2.15 8.86 24.27
CA LYS A 122 1.15 8.37 23.31
C LYS A 122 0.15 9.49 23.00
N GLN A 123 -0.17 9.62 21.72
CA GLN A 123 -1.16 10.57 21.23
C GLN A 123 -2.48 9.87 20.94
N ASP A 124 -3.55 10.19 21.65
CA ASP A 124 -4.87 9.52 21.54
C ASP A 124 -5.52 9.65 20.16
N ARG A 125 -5.15 10.67 19.39
CA ARG A 125 -5.65 10.91 18.03
C ARG A 125 -5.07 9.98 16.97
N LEU A 126 -4.02 9.21 17.30
CA LEU A 126 -3.36 8.34 16.33
C LEU A 126 -4.20 7.08 16.09
N GLN A 127 -4.43 6.77 14.82
CA GLN A 127 -5.13 5.56 14.39
C GLN A 127 -4.17 4.41 14.08
N GLY A 128 -2.88 4.71 13.89
CA GLY A 128 -1.84 3.72 13.69
C GLY A 128 -1.60 2.88 14.94
N LYS A 129 -1.28 1.62 14.71
CA LYS A 129 -0.97 0.66 15.77
C LYS A 129 0.54 0.65 16.03
N ASP A 130 0.92 0.41 17.27
CA ASP A 130 2.31 0.13 17.62
C ASP A 130 2.70 -1.27 17.14
N ILE A 131 3.67 -1.36 16.25
CA ILE A 131 4.20 -2.61 15.71
C ILE A 131 5.57 -2.98 16.32
N SER A 132 6.04 -2.25 17.33
CA SER A 132 7.30 -2.56 18.03
C SER A 132 7.36 -3.99 18.59
N PRO A 133 6.25 -4.62 19.04
CA PRO A 133 6.29 -6.02 19.47
C PRO A 133 6.80 -7.00 18.41
N MET A 134 6.64 -6.68 17.12
CA MET A 134 7.15 -7.52 16.01
C MET A 134 8.67 -7.60 15.97
N LEU A 135 9.37 -6.66 16.59
CA LEU A 135 10.84 -6.65 16.67
C LEU A 135 11.38 -7.72 17.63
N ASP A 136 10.54 -8.17 18.57
CA ASP A 136 10.87 -9.22 19.53
C ASP A 136 10.21 -10.56 19.18
N ASP A 137 8.99 -10.50 18.62
CA ASP A 137 8.25 -11.67 18.15
C ASP A 137 7.80 -11.47 16.70
N PRO A 138 8.53 -12.00 15.71
CA PRO A 138 8.17 -11.90 14.30
C PRO A 138 6.85 -12.60 13.92
N SER A 139 6.30 -13.44 14.80
CA SER A 139 4.98 -14.07 14.61
C SER A 139 3.82 -13.22 15.08
N TYR A 140 4.09 -12.10 15.77
CA TYR A 140 3.06 -11.19 16.25
C TYR A 140 2.26 -10.59 15.10
N GLU A 141 0.94 -10.72 15.17
CA GLU A 141 0.01 -10.17 14.18
C GLU A 141 -0.75 -8.98 14.79
N VAL A 142 -0.46 -7.77 14.31
CA VAL A 142 -1.15 -6.56 14.76
C VAL A 142 -2.54 -6.39 14.15
N ARG A 143 -2.77 -6.99 12.97
CA ARG A 143 -4.04 -6.98 12.24
C ARG A 143 -4.14 -8.13 11.25
N GLU A 144 -5.37 -8.52 10.93
CA GLU A 144 -5.65 -9.54 9.92
C GLU A 144 -5.55 -8.99 8.48
N GLU A 145 -5.85 -7.70 8.30
CA GLU A 145 -5.93 -7.06 6.98
C GLU A 145 -5.42 -5.61 7.02
N ALA A 146 -4.73 -5.21 5.94
CA ALA A 146 -4.35 -3.82 5.69
C ALA A 146 -5.47 -3.07 4.96
N PHE A 147 -5.57 -1.77 5.22
CA PHE A 147 -6.50 -0.86 4.59
C PHE A 147 -5.75 0.26 3.88
N CYS A 148 -6.09 0.50 2.61
CA CYS A 148 -5.51 1.58 1.83
C CYS A 148 -6.61 2.38 1.14
N VAL A 149 -6.37 3.69 0.97
CA VAL A 149 -7.31 4.63 0.34
C VAL A 149 -6.65 5.24 -0.88
N ALA A 150 -7.29 5.12 -2.04
CA ALA A 150 -6.84 5.81 -3.24
C ALA A 150 -6.95 7.34 -3.10
N PRO A 151 -6.12 8.12 -3.82
CA PRO A 151 -6.19 9.57 -3.81
C PRO A 151 -7.61 10.07 -4.05
N MET A 152 -7.97 11.17 -3.37
CA MET A 152 -9.30 11.78 -3.44
C MET A 152 -10.47 10.84 -3.06
N ARG A 153 -10.17 9.74 -2.36
CA ARG A 153 -11.15 8.72 -1.94
C ARG A 153 -11.88 8.08 -3.14
N THR A 154 -11.18 7.88 -4.23
CA THR A 154 -11.72 7.25 -5.43
C THR A 154 -11.86 5.74 -5.30
N GLY A 155 -11.23 5.12 -4.30
CA GLY A 155 -11.32 3.71 -4.01
C GLY A 155 -10.73 3.33 -2.67
N PHE A 156 -11.02 2.11 -2.25
CA PHE A 156 -10.60 1.53 -0.98
C PHE A 156 -10.13 0.10 -1.20
N LEU A 157 -9.01 -0.26 -0.59
CA LEU A 157 -8.48 -1.61 -0.57
C LEU A 157 -8.58 -2.20 0.84
N LEU A 158 -9.07 -3.43 0.95
CA LEU A 158 -8.86 -4.33 2.07
C LEU A 158 -8.02 -5.51 1.60
N ARG A 159 -6.86 -5.73 2.21
CA ARG A 159 -5.86 -6.72 1.80
C ARG A 159 -5.51 -7.63 2.96
N ASN A 160 -5.82 -8.93 2.86
CA ASN A 160 -5.38 -9.96 3.81
C ASN A 160 -4.57 -11.06 3.11
N LYS A 161 -4.14 -12.10 3.82
CA LYS A 161 -3.30 -13.17 3.26
C LYS A 161 -3.89 -13.78 1.99
N LYS A 162 -5.22 -14.00 1.98
CA LYS A 162 -5.91 -14.69 0.88
C LYS A 162 -6.52 -13.76 -0.14
N TRP A 163 -7.02 -12.60 0.28
CA TRP A 163 -7.86 -11.76 -0.56
C TRP A 163 -7.32 -10.34 -0.69
N ALA A 164 -7.40 -9.79 -1.89
CA ALA A 164 -7.36 -8.36 -2.14
C ALA A 164 -8.74 -7.93 -2.65
N PHE A 165 -9.44 -7.13 -1.85
CA PHE A 165 -10.75 -6.58 -2.19
C PHE A 165 -10.61 -5.07 -2.42
N ILE A 166 -10.98 -4.61 -3.61
CA ILE A 166 -10.96 -3.20 -3.98
C ILE A 166 -12.39 -2.77 -4.30
N GLN A 167 -12.82 -1.67 -3.70
CA GLN A 167 -14.09 -1.03 -4.03
C GLN A 167 -13.84 0.42 -4.39
N TYR A 168 -14.27 0.80 -5.58
CA TYR A 168 -14.17 2.17 -6.07
C TYR A 168 -15.39 2.99 -5.63
N GLY A 169 -15.17 4.30 -5.40
CA GLY A 169 -16.22 5.20 -4.98
C GLY A 169 -17.22 5.50 -6.11
N GLU A 170 -18.48 5.75 -5.76
CA GLU A 170 -19.57 6.02 -6.71
C GLU A 170 -19.41 7.37 -7.45
N LYS A 171 -18.62 8.30 -6.91
CA LYS A 171 -18.42 9.65 -7.47
C LYS A 171 -16.95 9.93 -7.65
N LEU A 172 -16.50 9.88 -8.89
CA LEU A 172 -15.19 10.41 -9.25
C LEU A 172 -15.23 11.95 -9.18
N PRO A 173 -14.15 12.61 -8.71
CA PRO A 173 -14.02 14.06 -8.78
C PRO A 173 -14.22 14.56 -10.22
N ALA A 174 -14.81 15.76 -10.37
CA ALA A 174 -15.11 16.35 -11.68
C ALA A 174 -13.89 16.44 -12.62
N LYS A 175 -12.69 16.50 -12.07
CA LYS A 175 -11.42 16.50 -12.82
C LYS A 175 -11.13 15.18 -13.55
N LEU A 176 -11.72 14.07 -13.08
CA LEU A 176 -11.52 12.73 -13.66
C LEU A 176 -12.70 12.28 -14.54
N LYS A 177 -13.65 13.17 -14.82
CA LYS A 177 -14.82 12.87 -15.65
C LYS A 177 -14.54 12.70 -17.14
N GLY A 178 -13.30 12.87 -17.58
CA GLY A 178 -12.91 12.65 -18.97
C GLY A 178 -12.75 11.18 -19.30
N GLY A 179 -13.85 10.47 -19.60
CA GLY A 179 -13.80 9.16 -20.23
C GLY A 179 -14.04 7.93 -19.34
N PHE A 180 -14.28 8.11 -18.04
CA PHE A 180 -14.56 6.96 -17.16
C PHE A 180 -16.08 6.80 -16.95
N GLU A 181 -16.69 5.95 -17.75
CA GLU A 181 -18.00 5.40 -17.41
C GLU A 181 -17.85 4.43 -16.23
N HIS A 182 -18.69 4.57 -15.21
CA HIS A 182 -18.68 3.67 -14.06
C HIS A 182 -18.99 2.24 -14.50
N GLY A 183 -18.01 1.34 -14.46
CA GLY A 183 -18.26 -0.08 -14.62
C GLY A 183 -19.30 -0.56 -13.61
N ARG A 184 -20.12 -1.54 -13.99
CA ARG A 184 -21.37 -1.91 -13.32
C ARG A 184 -21.27 -2.12 -11.81
N ASN A 185 -20.11 -2.48 -11.26
CA ASN A 185 -19.98 -2.77 -9.83
C ASN A 185 -18.83 -2.04 -9.13
N GLY A 186 -17.87 -1.48 -9.85
CA GLY A 186 -16.71 -0.76 -9.25
C GLY A 186 -15.95 -1.58 -8.21
N ILE A 187 -15.91 -2.91 -8.35
CA ILE A 187 -15.31 -3.84 -7.40
C ILE A 187 -14.35 -4.77 -8.10
N GLU A 188 -13.22 -5.03 -7.42
CA GLU A 188 -12.30 -6.10 -7.79
C GLU A 188 -12.10 -7.02 -6.56
N LEU A 189 -12.00 -8.31 -6.82
CA LEU A 189 -11.65 -9.32 -5.84
C LEU A 189 -10.60 -10.26 -6.45
N PHE A 190 -9.47 -10.41 -5.78
CA PHE A 190 -8.38 -11.29 -6.20
C PHE A 190 -8.08 -12.32 -5.13
N ASP A 191 -7.89 -13.60 -5.55
CA ASP A 191 -7.38 -14.66 -4.69
C ASP A 191 -5.84 -14.61 -4.71
N MET A 192 -5.25 -14.05 -3.68
CA MET A 192 -3.82 -13.79 -3.60
C MET A 192 -2.97 -15.06 -3.38
N GLU A 193 -3.59 -16.19 -3.11
CA GLU A 193 -2.91 -17.50 -3.05
C GLU A 193 -2.80 -18.12 -4.44
N GLN A 194 -3.81 -17.90 -5.31
CA GLN A 194 -3.87 -18.47 -6.66
C GLN A 194 -3.41 -17.48 -7.74
N ASP A 195 -3.66 -16.19 -7.52
CA ASP A 195 -3.35 -15.10 -8.43
C ASP A 195 -2.69 -13.93 -7.68
N PRO A 196 -1.44 -14.10 -7.20
CA PRO A 196 -0.73 -13.06 -6.45
C PRO A 196 -0.44 -11.80 -7.28
N GLN A 197 -0.55 -11.88 -8.60
CA GLN A 197 -0.35 -10.76 -9.51
C GLN A 197 -1.66 -10.02 -9.86
N GLN A 198 -2.80 -10.47 -9.34
CA GLN A 198 -4.08 -9.77 -9.47
C GLN A 198 -4.57 -9.61 -10.94
N PHE A 199 -4.40 -10.65 -11.76
CA PHE A 199 -4.85 -10.62 -13.16
C PHE A 199 -6.33 -10.97 -13.35
N THR A 200 -6.90 -11.82 -12.50
CA THR A 200 -8.26 -12.32 -12.66
C THR A 200 -9.20 -11.74 -11.61
N ASN A 201 -10.08 -10.83 -12.02
CA ASN A 201 -11.10 -10.28 -11.15
C ASN A 201 -12.23 -11.28 -10.90
N LEU A 202 -12.41 -11.73 -9.67
CA LEU A 202 -13.41 -12.71 -9.25
C LEU A 202 -14.71 -12.07 -8.75
N ALA A 203 -14.79 -10.72 -8.72
CA ALA A 203 -15.90 -10.01 -8.09
C ALA A 203 -17.28 -10.31 -8.69
N ASP A 204 -17.36 -10.58 -10.00
CA ASP A 204 -18.63 -10.88 -10.68
C ASP A 204 -18.97 -12.39 -10.71
N THR A 205 -18.07 -13.25 -10.22
CA THR A 205 -18.27 -14.70 -10.21
C THR A 205 -19.21 -15.10 -9.08
N LEU A 206 -20.31 -15.78 -9.39
CA LEU A 206 -21.34 -16.19 -8.42
C LEU A 206 -20.77 -16.93 -7.20
N LYS A 207 -19.80 -17.80 -7.39
CA LYS A 207 -19.11 -18.55 -6.32
C LYS A 207 -18.53 -17.63 -5.24
N TYR A 208 -18.06 -16.47 -5.61
CA TYR A 208 -17.35 -15.54 -4.70
C TYR A 208 -18.21 -14.41 -4.16
N GLN A 209 -19.50 -14.34 -4.54
CA GLN A 209 -20.41 -13.31 -4.02
C GLN A 209 -20.50 -13.26 -2.49
N PRO A 210 -20.49 -14.37 -1.74
CA PRO A 210 -20.43 -14.30 -0.28
C PRO A 210 -19.17 -13.61 0.26
N VAL A 211 -18.02 -13.80 -0.40
CA VAL A 211 -16.76 -13.14 -0.04
C VAL A 211 -16.86 -11.64 -0.31
N VAL A 212 -17.35 -11.25 -1.49
CA VAL A 212 -17.58 -9.85 -1.86
C VAL A 212 -18.48 -9.15 -0.84
N GLN A 213 -19.60 -9.77 -0.47
CA GLN A 213 -20.52 -9.18 0.52
C GLN A 213 -19.90 -9.05 1.92
N SER A 214 -19.11 -10.03 2.34
CA SER A 214 -18.38 -9.97 3.60
C SER A 214 -17.40 -8.79 3.62
N PHE A 215 -16.61 -8.60 2.56
CA PHE A 215 -15.68 -7.49 2.46
C PHE A 215 -16.39 -6.13 2.34
N ARG A 216 -17.50 -6.05 1.63
CA ARG A 216 -18.34 -4.84 1.59
C ARG A 216 -18.76 -4.40 2.98
N LYS A 217 -19.25 -5.36 3.78
CA LYS A 217 -19.66 -5.09 5.16
C LYS A 217 -18.46 -4.62 6.00
N LYS A 218 -17.33 -5.34 5.96
CA LYS A 218 -16.11 -4.96 6.66
C LYS A 218 -15.66 -3.55 6.30
N LEU A 219 -15.65 -3.21 5.00
CA LEU A 219 -15.28 -1.89 4.52
C LEU A 219 -16.23 -0.82 5.06
N GLN A 220 -17.54 -1.07 5.02
CA GLN A 220 -18.54 -0.14 5.54
C GLN A 220 -18.35 0.12 7.04
N ASP A 221 -18.17 -0.94 7.83
CA ASP A 221 -17.93 -0.85 9.28
C ASP A 221 -16.64 -0.05 9.57
N LYS A 222 -15.58 -0.32 8.81
CA LYS A 222 -14.30 0.40 8.93
C LYS A 222 -14.44 1.89 8.58
N LEU A 223 -15.14 2.22 7.51
CA LEU A 223 -15.37 3.61 7.09
C LEU A 223 -16.21 4.40 8.12
N VAL A 224 -17.19 3.76 8.75
CA VAL A 224 -17.96 4.36 9.86
C VAL A 224 -17.03 4.66 11.03
N THR A 225 -16.21 3.68 11.44
CA THR A 225 -15.27 3.84 12.55
C THR A 225 -14.28 4.97 12.31
N ILE A 226 -13.65 5.01 11.12
CA ILE A 226 -12.67 6.05 10.77
C ILE A 226 -13.31 7.44 10.75
N ARG A 227 -14.54 7.55 10.24
CA ARG A 227 -15.26 8.85 10.20
C ARG A 227 -15.68 9.34 11.57
N ASN A 228 -15.93 8.43 12.51
CA ASN A 228 -16.31 8.76 13.89
C ASN A 228 -15.12 9.10 14.79
N CYS A 229 -13.89 8.77 14.38
CA CYS A 229 -12.66 9.25 15.02
C CYS A 229 -12.42 10.74 14.71
N ASP A 230 -13.45 11.55 14.87
CA ASP A 230 -13.43 12.95 14.48
C ASP A 230 -12.54 13.78 15.41
N LEU A 231 -11.79 14.68 14.81
CA LEU A 231 -11.12 15.80 15.48
C LEU A 231 -12.13 16.77 16.14
N LYS A 232 -13.33 16.33 16.43
CA LYS A 232 -14.46 17.12 16.90
C LYS A 232 -14.40 17.53 18.36
N ASN A 233 -13.27 17.51 18.99
CA ASN A 233 -13.19 18.11 20.33
C ASN A 233 -11.86 18.85 20.48
N LYS A 234 -11.76 19.95 19.76
CA LYS A 234 -10.87 21.04 20.16
C LYS A 234 -11.55 22.35 19.89
#